data_4aaa1612c16077a8aefb98f80f3e50b2
#
_entry.id   4aaa1612c16077a8aefb98f80f3e50b2
#
_cell.length_a   1.000
_cell.length_b   1.000
_cell.length_c   1.000
_cell.angle_alpha   90.00
_cell.angle_beta   90.00
_cell.angle_gamma   90.00
#
_symmetry.space_group_name_H-M   'P 1'
#
loop_
_entity.id
_entity.type
_entity.pdbx_description
1 polymer ?
#
loop_
_entity_poly.entity_id
_entity_poly.type
_entity_poly.pdbx_seq_one_letter_code
_entity_poly.pdbx_strand_id
1 'polypeptide(L)'
;GPQESPVDELDITIGIFRNHLKMIDDLLLGFNASKFFTGEPLERLNCLNSAAEYVQSRKDTETRFMGLSRRLKSAYNICFPSGELTDEETAKAQFYLAIRSIIYKQTKGNAPDAEAMNQVVENMVREAIACTGIENVVDEHKSVDLFSDEFIEQLNTVKLPITKFNALLKLLRKAISAYGRTNKVKAMEFDERLRKVVDDYNSRDKLVFTNEVVSDFVNDLSDQLLQILRDLQEDQSSFQKMGISFEEKAF
;
A
#
# COMPACT_ATOMS: atom_id res chain seq x y z
N GLY A 1 -22.06 -28.34 30.12
CA GLY A 1 -20.66 -28.14 30.45
C GLY A 1 -20.48 -26.84 31.22
N PRO A 2 -19.40 -26.65 31.99
CA PRO A 2 -19.18 -25.39 32.67
C PRO A 2 -19.13 -24.25 31.66
N GLN A 3 -19.97 -23.25 31.83
CA GLN A 3 -19.90 -22.03 31.03
C GLN A 3 -18.58 -21.35 31.40
N GLU A 4 -17.71 -21.15 30.38
CA GLU A 4 -16.53 -20.32 30.55
C GLU A 4 -16.93 -18.92 30.99
N SER A 5 -16.27 -18.40 32.03
CA SER A 5 -16.55 -17.05 32.49
C SER A 5 -16.07 -16.02 31.47
N PRO A 6 -16.68 -14.83 31.34
CA PRO A 6 -16.20 -13.77 30.44
C PRO A 6 -14.73 -13.37 30.68
N VAL A 7 -14.22 -13.57 31.90
CA VAL A 7 -12.81 -13.30 32.27
C VAL A 7 -11.88 -14.30 31.60
N ASP A 8 -12.29 -15.58 31.50
CA ASP A 8 -11.47 -16.62 30.84
C ASP A 8 -11.40 -16.39 29.33
N GLU A 9 -12.48 -15.92 28.69
CA GLU A 9 -12.50 -15.57 27.27
C GLU A 9 -11.59 -14.38 26.98
N LEU A 10 -11.59 -13.36 27.84
CA LEU A 10 -10.70 -12.20 27.70
C LEU A 10 -9.23 -12.63 27.84
N ASP A 11 -8.90 -13.46 28.84
CA ASP A 11 -7.54 -13.95 29.05
C ASP A 11 -7.03 -14.76 27.84
N ILE A 12 -7.88 -15.60 27.25
CA ILE A 12 -7.58 -16.33 26.02
C ILE A 12 -7.29 -15.35 24.87
N THR A 13 -8.13 -14.34 24.71
CA THR A 13 -7.96 -13.33 23.65
C THR A 13 -6.70 -12.49 23.83
N ILE A 14 -6.36 -12.14 25.08
CA ILE A 14 -5.08 -11.46 25.39
C ILE A 14 -3.89 -12.35 25.01
N GLY A 15 -3.97 -13.65 25.31
CA GLY A 15 -2.96 -14.63 24.90
C GLY A 15 -2.79 -14.69 23.38
N ILE A 16 -3.90 -14.71 22.64
CA ILE A 16 -3.90 -14.66 21.16
C ILE A 16 -3.28 -13.36 20.67
N PHE A 17 -3.66 -12.23 21.23
CA PHE A 17 -3.08 -10.91 20.91
C PHE A 17 -1.57 -10.90 21.07
N ARG A 18 -1.06 -11.32 22.24
CA ARG A 18 0.37 -11.34 22.55
C ARG A 18 1.14 -12.29 21.64
N ASN A 19 0.56 -13.43 21.31
CA ASN A 19 1.16 -14.38 20.41
C ASN A 19 1.30 -13.83 18.98
N HIS A 20 0.27 -13.16 18.47
CA HIS A 20 0.31 -12.52 17.14
C HIS A 20 1.25 -11.33 17.13
N LEU A 21 1.29 -10.55 18.21
CA LEU A 21 2.25 -9.45 18.35
C LEU A 21 3.69 -9.97 18.24
N LYS A 22 3.99 -11.06 18.92
CA LYS A 22 5.32 -11.69 18.86
C LYS A 22 5.65 -12.26 17.48
N MET A 23 4.68 -12.90 16.81
CA MET A 23 4.90 -13.41 15.45
C MET A 23 5.24 -12.28 14.47
N ILE A 24 4.60 -11.12 14.61
CA ILE A 24 4.90 -9.95 13.78
C ILE A 24 6.25 -9.34 14.19
N ASP A 25 6.55 -9.26 15.48
CA ASP A 25 7.89 -8.84 15.95
C ASP A 25 9.00 -9.68 15.28
N ASP A 26 8.83 -10.99 15.25
CA ASP A 26 9.78 -11.93 14.62
C ASP A 26 9.88 -11.70 13.11
N LEU A 27 8.76 -11.45 12.45
CA LEU A 27 8.69 -11.19 11.01
C LEU A 27 9.42 -9.89 10.62
N LEU A 28 9.38 -8.87 11.49
CA LEU A 28 10.01 -7.57 11.28
C LEU A 28 11.33 -7.41 12.04
N LEU A 29 11.93 -8.48 12.51
CA LEU A 29 13.15 -8.43 13.31
C LEU A 29 14.32 -7.67 12.62
N GLY A 30 14.42 -7.74 11.30
CA GLY A 30 15.43 -7.04 10.51
C GLY A 30 15.13 -5.55 10.25
N PHE A 31 14.01 -5.02 10.73
CA PHE A 31 13.63 -3.63 10.54
C PHE A 31 13.81 -2.83 11.84
N ASN A 32 14.47 -1.67 11.75
CA ASN A 32 14.64 -0.76 12.88
C ASN A 32 13.46 0.21 12.97
N ALA A 33 12.55 -0.03 13.92
CA ALA A 33 11.34 0.76 14.13
C ALA A 33 11.50 1.90 15.15
N SER A 34 12.70 2.14 15.68
CA SER A 34 12.92 3.07 16.80
C SER A 34 12.38 4.48 16.52
N LYS A 35 12.53 4.98 15.31
CA LYS A 35 12.06 6.32 14.92
C LYS A 35 10.55 6.49 14.90
N PHE A 36 9.80 5.41 14.78
CA PHE A 36 8.35 5.49 14.94
C PHE A 36 7.96 5.84 16.36
N PHE A 37 8.66 5.31 17.36
CA PHE A 37 8.34 5.49 18.78
C PHE A 37 8.99 6.73 19.41
N THR A 38 10.14 7.15 18.90
CA THR A 38 10.96 8.23 19.51
C THR A 38 11.16 9.45 18.62
N GLY A 39 10.79 9.37 17.34
CA GLY A 39 11.04 10.42 16.35
C GLY A 39 10.02 11.55 16.36
N GLU A 40 10.38 12.62 15.70
CA GLU A 40 9.46 13.71 15.36
C GLU A 40 8.43 13.26 14.31
N PRO A 41 7.31 13.99 14.12
CA PRO A 41 6.23 13.54 13.25
C PRO A 41 6.65 13.10 11.85
N LEU A 42 7.55 13.83 11.19
CA LEU A 42 8.05 13.44 9.87
C LEU A 42 8.90 12.17 9.91
N GLU A 43 9.75 12.03 10.93
CA GLU A 43 10.56 10.82 11.14
C GLU A 43 9.67 9.60 11.39
N ARG A 44 8.61 9.76 12.16
CA ARG A 44 7.62 8.71 12.44
C ARG A 44 6.92 8.27 11.15
N LEU A 45 6.47 9.23 10.33
CA LEU A 45 5.83 8.93 9.05
C LEU A 45 6.79 8.24 8.08
N ASN A 46 8.03 8.70 7.97
CA ASN A 46 9.06 8.09 7.13
C ASN A 46 9.36 6.66 7.58
N CYS A 47 9.46 6.43 8.87
CA CYS A 47 9.65 5.11 9.44
C CYS A 47 8.48 4.17 9.10
N LEU A 48 7.26 4.64 9.19
CA LEU A 48 6.06 3.89 8.86
C LEU A 48 6.03 3.50 7.37
N ASN A 49 6.33 4.43 6.48
CA ASN A 49 6.42 4.17 5.04
C ASN A 49 7.54 3.19 4.70
N SER A 50 8.69 3.32 5.35
CA SER A 50 9.83 2.39 5.20
C SER A 50 9.49 0.99 5.71
N ALA A 51 8.72 0.88 6.79
CA ALA A 51 8.24 -0.40 7.31
C ALA A 51 7.28 -1.08 6.32
N ALA A 52 6.36 -0.34 5.72
CA ALA A 52 5.48 -0.85 4.69
C ALA A 52 6.27 -1.35 3.46
N GLU A 53 7.29 -0.62 3.05
CA GLU A 53 8.21 -1.01 1.98
C GLU A 53 8.96 -2.31 2.33
N TYR A 54 9.48 -2.40 3.56
CA TYR A 54 10.18 -3.59 4.06
C TYR A 54 9.28 -4.85 4.03
N VAL A 55 8.06 -4.73 4.53
CA VAL A 55 7.09 -5.83 4.53
C VAL A 55 6.78 -6.30 3.11
N GLN A 56 6.63 -5.39 2.17
CA GLN A 56 6.28 -5.69 0.79
C GLN A 56 7.48 -6.08 -0.08
N SER A 57 8.71 -6.00 0.44
CA SER A 57 9.92 -6.37 -0.32
C SER A 57 9.91 -7.84 -0.75
N ARG A 58 9.24 -8.70 0.00
CA ARG A 58 9.03 -10.11 -0.35
C ARG A 58 7.54 -10.43 -0.35
N LYS A 59 7.10 -11.18 -1.34
CA LYS A 59 5.69 -11.59 -1.46
C LYS A 59 5.23 -12.44 -0.29
N ASP A 60 6.07 -13.38 0.15
CA ASP A 60 5.78 -14.24 1.32
C ASP A 60 5.62 -13.41 2.59
N THR A 61 6.55 -12.49 2.85
CA THR A 61 6.49 -11.60 4.02
C THR A 61 5.23 -10.74 4.02
N GLU A 62 4.89 -10.16 2.88
CA GLU A 62 3.66 -9.37 2.69
C GLU A 62 2.41 -10.20 3.02
N THR A 63 2.30 -11.39 2.45
CA THR A 63 1.16 -12.28 2.65
C THR A 63 1.01 -12.69 4.11
N ARG A 64 2.11 -13.09 4.75
CA ARG A 64 2.13 -13.48 6.16
C ARG A 64 1.80 -12.31 7.08
N PHE A 65 2.39 -11.15 6.84
CA PHE A 65 2.11 -9.94 7.60
C PHE A 65 0.63 -9.55 7.51
N MET A 66 0.05 -9.55 6.32
CA MET A 66 -1.35 -9.18 6.12
C MET A 66 -2.30 -10.17 6.83
N GLY A 67 -1.98 -11.45 6.85
CA GLY A 67 -2.74 -12.45 7.60
C GLY A 67 -2.61 -12.30 9.11
N LEU A 68 -1.38 -12.15 9.62
CA LEU A 68 -1.12 -11.96 11.05
C LEU A 68 -1.71 -10.66 11.58
N SER A 69 -1.53 -9.57 10.85
CA SER A 69 -2.04 -8.25 11.27
C SER A 69 -3.56 -8.17 11.24
N ARG A 70 -4.23 -8.92 10.36
CA ARG A 70 -5.69 -9.03 10.38
C ARG A 70 -6.17 -9.66 11.69
N ARG A 71 -5.55 -10.76 12.11
CA ARG A 71 -5.88 -11.44 13.38
C ARG A 71 -5.50 -10.59 14.58
N LEU A 72 -4.35 -9.89 14.51
CA LEU A 72 -3.96 -8.92 15.55
C LEU A 72 -5.02 -7.84 15.72
N LYS A 73 -5.53 -7.28 14.63
CA LYS A 73 -6.58 -6.27 14.65
C LYS A 73 -7.84 -6.75 15.38
N SER A 74 -8.29 -7.96 15.06
CA SER A 74 -9.46 -8.55 15.71
C SER A 74 -9.26 -8.73 17.22
N ALA A 75 -8.11 -9.24 17.63
CA ALA A 75 -7.76 -9.40 19.05
C ALA A 75 -7.57 -8.04 19.75
N TYR A 76 -6.92 -7.08 19.10
CA TYR A 76 -6.72 -5.73 19.63
C TYR A 76 -8.05 -5.03 19.92
N ASN A 77 -9.01 -5.10 19.03
CA ASN A 77 -10.32 -4.48 19.21
C ASN A 77 -11.06 -5.02 20.44
N ILE A 78 -10.82 -6.25 20.81
CA ILE A 78 -11.40 -6.88 22.02
C ILE A 78 -10.59 -6.51 23.25
N CYS A 79 -9.26 -6.57 23.19
CA CYS A 79 -8.38 -6.42 24.36
C CYS A 79 -8.16 -4.96 24.78
N PHE A 80 -8.10 -4.03 23.82
CA PHE A 80 -7.77 -2.63 24.11
C PHE A 80 -8.73 -1.98 25.12
N PRO A 81 -10.07 -2.13 24.97
CA PRO A 81 -11.01 -1.51 25.92
C PRO A 81 -10.90 -2.06 27.35
N SER A 82 -10.31 -3.24 27.55
CA SER A 82 -10.18 -3.86 28.87
C SER A 82 -9.17 -3.15 29.79
N GLY A 83 -8.24 -2.39 29.21
CA GLY A 83 -7.14 -1.76 29.94
C GLY A 83 -6.03 -2.71 30.39
N GLU A 84 -6.06 -3.97 29.99
CA GLU A 84 -5.09 -5.02 30.39
C GLU A 84 -3.80 -5.02 29.57
N LEU A 85 -3.78 -4.30 28.43
CA LEU A 85 -2.60 -4.20 27.60
C LEU A 85 -1.62 -3.17 28.15
N THR A 86 -0.32 -3.48 28.10
CA THR A 86 0.71 -2.50 28.46
C THR A 86 0.79 -1.39 27.41
N ASP A 87 1.37 -0.25 27.77
CA ASP A 87 1.59 0.87 26.83
C ASP A 87 2.48 0.45 25.68
N GLU A 88 3.50 -0.36 25.94
CA GLU A 88 4.40 -0.91 24.91
C GLU A 88 3.64 -1.84 23.94
N GLU A 89 2.81 -2.73 24.45
CA GLU A 89 1.99 -3.62 23.62
C GLU A 89 1.02 -2.84 22.74
N THR A 90 0.37 -1.83 23.30
CA THR A 90 -0.53 -0.94 22.58
C THR A 90 0.18 -0.16 21.49
N ALA A 91 1.34 0.42 21.78
CA ALA A 91 2.13 1.18 20.82
C ALA A 91 2.60 0.32 19.65
N LYS A 92 3.10 -0.89 19.93
CA LYS A 92 3.49 -1.86 18.90
C LYS A 92 2.31 -2.29 18.02
N ALA A 93 1.18 -2.61 18.64
CA ALA A 93 -0.03 -2.98 17.90
C ALA A 93 -0.48 -1.84 16.97
N GLN A 94 -0.50 -0.62 17.43
CA GLN A 94 -0.83 0.56 16.62
C GLN A 94 0.13 0.73 15.45
N PHE A 95 1.43 0.51 15.66
CA PHE A 95 2.44 0.54 14.60
C PHE A 95 2.15 -0.51 13.52
N TYR A 96 1.93 -1.76 13.91
CA TYR A 96 1.66 -2.83 12.96
C TYR A 96 0.34 -2.65 12.22
N LEU A 97 -0.69 -2.17 12.91
CA LEU A 97 -1.97 -1.89 12.29
C LEU A 97 -1.91 -0.69 11.34
N ALA A 98 -1.06 0.31 11.64
CA ALA A 98 -0.79 1.42 10.72
C ALA A 98 -0.08 0.95 9.44
N ILE A 99 0.93 0.07 9.56
CA ILE A 99 1.57 -0.57 8.40
C ILE A 99 0.53 -1.31 7.55
N ARG A 100 -0.32 -2.11 8.19
CA ARG A 100 -1.42 -2.82 7.52
C ARG A 100 -2.32 -1.87 6.73
N SER A 101 -2.72 -0.77 7.34
CA SER A 101 -3.60 0.23 6.70
C SER A 101 -2.95 0.83 5.45
N ILE A 102 -1.66 1.16 5.51
CA ILE A 102 -0.91 1.69 4.37
C ILE A 102 -0.87 0.67 3.23
N ILE A 103 -0.50 -0.57 3.51
CA ILE A 103 -0.41 -1.62 2.49
C ILE A 103 -1.80 -1.88 1.89
N TYR A 104 -2.82 -1.96 2.71
CA TYR A 104 -4.19 -2.18 2.25
C TYR A 104 -4.66 -1.05 1.33
N LYS A 105 -4.42 0.20 1.72
CA LYS A 105 -4.78 1.38 0.91
C LYS A 105 -4.04 1.40 -0.44
N GLN A 106 -2.78 1.00 -0.46
CA GLN A 106 -1.99 0.93 -1.70
C GLN A 106 -2.47 -0.17 -2.65
N THR A 107 -2.91 -1.32 -2.12
CA THR A 107 -3.16 -2.53 -2.91
C THR A 107 -4.64 -2.83 -3.16
N LYS A 108 -5.52 -2.47 -2.23
CA LYS A 108 -6.95 -2.85 -2.27
C LYS A 108 -7.92 -1.69 -2.09
N GLY A 109 -7.44 -0.48 -1.79
CA GLY A 109 -8.26 0.65 -1.42
C GLY A 109 -8.46 0.76 0.09
N ASN A 110 -9.63 1.24 0.57
CA ASN A 110 -9.87 1.39 2.00
C ASN A 110 -10.22 0.05 2.64
N ALA A 111 -9.54 -0.29 3.75
CA ALA A 111 -9.86 -1.50 4.49
C ALA A 111 -11.25 -1.37 5.15
N PRO A 112 -12.06 -2.44 5.14
CA PRO A 112 -13.23 -2.49 6.00
C PRO A 112 -12.81 -2.30 7.45
N ASP A 113 -13.55 -1.52 8.24
CA ASP A 113 -13.28 -1.24 9.66
C ASP A 113 -11.95 -0.50 9.96
N ALA A 114 -11.37 0.17 8.97
CA ALA A 114 -10.08 0.86 9.12
C ALA A 114 -10.20 2.32 9.59
N GLU A 115 -11.41 2.83 9.84
CA GLU A 115 -11.64 4.25 10.16
C GLU A 115 -10.74 4.77 11.29
N ALA A 116 -10.66 4.05 12.39
CA ALA A 116 -9.85 4.47 13.54
C ALA A 116 -8.34 4.48 13.21
N MET A 117 -7.84 3.50 12.46
CA MET A 117 -6.42 3.42 12.09
C MET A 117 -6.07 4.37 10.94
N ASN A 118 -6.97 4.56 9.99
CA ASN A 118 -6.82 5.57 8.95
C ASN A 118 -6.73 6.97 9.57
N GLN A 119 -7.52 7.25 10.62
CA GLN A 119 -7.46 8.50 11.33
C GLN A 119 -6.10 8.74 11.99
N VAL A 120 -5.51 7.72 12.60
CA VAL A 120 -4.15 7.80 13.18
C VAL A 120 -3.12 8.14 12.11
N VAL A 121 -3.16 7.45 10.98
CA VAL A 121 -2.25 7.71 9.85
C VAL A 121 -2.49 9.11 9.26
N GLU A 122 -3.74 9.51 9.07
CA GLU A 122 -4.09 10.85 8.59
C GLU A 122 -3.59 11.95 9.53
N ASN A 123 -3.74 11.76 10.84
CA ASN A 123 -3.22 12.71 11.83
C ASN A 123 -1.69 12.80 11.77
N MET A 124 -0.98 11.68 11.61
CA MET A 124 0.47 11.67 11.43
C MET A 124 0.89 12.43 10.17
N VAL A 125 0.17 12.24 9.07
CA VAL A 125 0.42 12.97 7.81
C VAL A 125 0.19 14.47 8.01
N ARG A 126 -0.90 14.87 8.65
CA ARG A 126 -1.20 16.28 8.93
C ARG A 126 -0.13 16.93 9.82
N GLU A 127 0.29 16.24 10.88
CA GLU A 127 1.37 16.70 11.77
C GLU A 127 2.68 16.86 11.02
N ALA A 128 3.05 15.90 10.16
CA ALA A 128 4.25 15.96 9.35
C ALA A 128 4.22 17.13 8.36
N ILE A 129 3.07 17.39 7.72
CA ILE A 129 2.88 18.53 6.79
C ILE A 129 2.98 19.85 7.57
N ALA A 130 2.33 19.96 8.71
CA ALA A 130 2.39 21.17 9.53
C ALA A 130 3.82 21.53 9.96
N CYS A 131 4.66 20.50 10.22
CA CYS A 131 6.07 20.70 10.60
C CYS A 131 6.98 21.06 9.41
N THR A 132 6.66 20.62 8.20
CA THR A 132 7.55 20.75 7.02
C THR A 132 7.09 21.78 6.01
N GLY A 133 5.83 22.22 6.05
CA GLY A 133 5.25 23.14 5.05
C GLY A 133 5.14 22.54 3.65
N ILE A 134 5.31 21.22 3.51
CA ILE A 134 5.16 20.53 2.22
C ILE A 134 3.68 20.25 2.00
N GLU A 135 3.12 20.78 0.92
CA GLU A 135 1.77 20.43 0.49
C GLU A 135 1.73 18.98 -0.01
N ASN A 136 0.67 18.25 0.32
CA ASN A 136 0.48 16.88 -0.14
C ASN A 136 0.43 16.83 -1.66
N VAL A 137 1.34 16.03 -2.23
CA VAL A 137 1.45 15.84 -3.68
C VAL A 137 0.25 15.07 -4.25
N VAL A 138 -0.46 14.31 -3.40
CA VAL A 138 -1.63 13.52 -3.80
C VAL A 138 -2.81 13.91 -2.92
N ASP A 139 -3.49 14.99 -3.28
CA ASP A 139 -4.81 15.29 -2.75
C ASP A 139 -5.84 14.41 -3.47
N GLU A 140 -6.43 13.45 -2.75
CA GLU A 140 -7.46 12.55 -3.29
C GLU A 140 -8.70 13.30 -3.80
N HIS A 141 -8.84 14.57 -3.47
CA HIS A 141 -9.97 15.43 -3.84
C HIS A 141 -9.72 16.30 -5.08
N LYS A 142 -8.48 16.38 -5.59
CA LYS A 142 -8.19 17.06 -6.85
C LYS A 142 -8.28 16.06 -8.00
N SER A 143 -9.00 16.44 -9.06
CA SER A 143 -8.93 15.73 -10.33
C SER A 143 -7.51 15.89 -10.89
N VAL A 144 -6.67 14.89 -10.65
CA VAL A 144 -5.32 14.86 -11.19
C VAL A 144 -5.41 14.43 -12.64
N ASP A 145 -4.87 15.21 -13.55
CA ASP A 145 -4.65 14.77 -14.92
C ASP A 145 -3.54 13.70 -14.89
N LEU A 146 -3.97 12.44 -14.98
CA LEU A 146 -3.10 11.25 -14.93
C LEU A 146 -2.08 11.22 -16.09
N PHE A 147 -2.29 12.05 -17.11
CA PHE A 147 -1.46 12.12 -18.31
C PHE A 147 -0.57 13.35 -18.35
N SER A 148 -0.55 14.19 -17.31
CA SER A 148 0.35 15.34 -17.27
C SER A 148 1.79 14.89 -17.02
N ASP A 149 2.72 15.52 -17.73
CA ASP A 149 4.16 15.29 -17.51
C ASP A 149 4.59 15.65 -16.09
N GLU A 150 3.96 16.68 -15.50
CA GLU A 150 4.19 17.10 -14.11
C GLU A 150 3.85 15.98 -13.12
N PHE A 151 2.75 15.29 -13.33
CA PHE A 151 2.34 14.19 -12.47
C PHE A 151 3.31 13.00 -12.56
N ILE A 152 3.77 12.65 -13.76
CA ILE A 152 4.77 11.60 -13.98
C ILE A 152 6.11 11.98 -13.33
N GLU A 153 6.53 13.23 -13.42
CA GLU A 153 7.73 13.71 -12.73
C GLU A 153 7.60 13.60 -11.21
N GLN A 154 6.44 13.97 -10.65
CA GLN A 154 6.18 13.82 -9.22
C GLN A 154 6.27 12.35 -8.76
N LEU A 155 5.74 11.42 -9.53
CA LEU A 155 5.87 9.99 -9.24
C LEU A 155 7.32 9.53 -9.25
N ASN A 156 8.16 10.06 -10.14
CA ASN A 156 9.58 9.74 -10.21
C ASN A 156 10.37 10.26 -9.01
N THR A 157 9.86 11.24 -8.26
CA THR A 157 10.50 11.73 -7.03
C THR A 157 10.28 10.82 -5.84
N VAL A 158 9.34 9.90 -5.90
CA VAL A 158 9.08 8.92 -4.83
C VAL A 158 10.24 7.94 -4.75
N LYS A 159 10.94 7.94 -3.61
CA LYS A 159 12.13 7.11 -3.37
C LYS A 159 11.83 5.70 -2.84
N LEU A 160 10.56 5.36 -2.66
CA LEU A 160 10.12 4.05 -2.18
C LEU A 160 9.64 3.23 -3.39
N PRO A 161 10.43 2.25 -3.87
CA PRO A 161 10.16 1.56 -5.14
C PRO A 161 8.79 0.85 -5.18
N ILE A 162 8.41 0.17 -4.12
CA ILE A 162 7.16 -0.58 -4.06
C ILE A 162 5.96 0.36 -3.94
N THR A 163 6.07 1.42 -3.15
CA THR A 163 5.06 2.48 -3.05
C THR A 163 4.82 3.12 -4.42
N LYS A 164 5.88 3.44 -5.14
CA LYS A 164 5.82 3.97 -6.51
C LYS A 164 5.15 2.98 -7.46
N PHE A 165 5.55 1.71 -7.43
CA PHE A 165 4.96 0.65 -8.24
C PHE A 165 3.46 0.53 -8.00
N ASN A 166 3.04 0.44 -6.74
CA ASN A 166 1.62 0.32 -6.38
C ASN A 166 0.81 1.55 -6.80
N ALA A 167 1.36 2.75 -6.67
CA ALA A 167 0.71 3.98 -7.13
C ALA A 167 0.51 3.98 -8.65
N LEU A 168 1.54 3.64 -9.42
CA LEU A 168 1.46 3.52 -10.88
C LEU A 168 0.46 2.45 -11.32
N LEU A 169 0.48 1.30 -10.67
CA LEU A 169 -0.45 0.20 -10.95
C LEU A 169 -1.91 0.63 -10.75
N LYS A 170 -2.20 1.30 -9.65
CA LYS A 170 -3.54 1.83 -9.34
C LYS A 170 -4.01 2.83 -10.41
N LEU A 171 -3.13 3.72 -10.82
CA LEU A 171 -3.40 4.72 -11.86
C LEU A 171 -3.66 4.08 -13.21
N LEU A 172 -2.81 3.13 -13.61
CA LEU A 172 -2.99 2.40 -14.87
C LEU A 172 -4.29 1.62 -14.93
N ARG A 173 -4.67 0.95 -13.84
CA ARG A 173 -5.95 0.26 -13.77
C ARG A 173 -7.13 1.21 -13.99
N LYS A 174 -7.09 2.40 -13.38
CA LYS A 174 -8.10 3.44 -13.62
C LYS A 174 -8.09 3.93 -15.07
N ALA A 175 -6.91 4.20 -15.63
CA ALA A 175 -6.77 4.68 -17.00
C ALA A 175 -7.25 3.66 -18.02
N ILE A 176 -6.89 2.39 -17.86
CA ILE A 176 -7.33 1.30 -18.73
C ILE A 176 -8.85 1.10 -18.62
N SER A 177 -9.40 1.14 -17.41
CA SER A 177 -10.85 1.02 -17.19
C SER A 177 -11.61 2.17 -17.87
N ALA A 178 -11.14 3.40 -17.74
CA ALA A 178 -11.73 4.57 -18.40
C ALA A 178 -11.64 4.45 -19.92
N TYR A 179 -10.51 4.02 -20.45
CA TYR A 179 -10.32 3.79 -21.89
C TYR A 179 -11.22 2.68 -22.43
N GLY A 180 -11.46 1.63 -21.63
CA GLY A 180 -12.33 0.51 -21.98
C GLY A 180 -13.80 0.90 -22.20
N ARG A 181 -14.24 2.04 -21.69
CA ARG A 181 -15.59 2.57 -21.94
C ARG A 181 -15.76 3.01 -23.39
N THR A 182 -14.69 3.42 -24.04
CA THR A 182 -14.69 3.90 -25.44
C THR A 182 -14.06 2.91 -26.41
N ASN A 183 -13.12 2.10 -25.96
CA ASN A 183 -12.42 1.11 -26.80
C ASN A 183 -12.07 -0.16 -25.99
N LYS A 184 -13.00 -1.10 -25.98
CA LYS A 184 -12.84 -2.36 -25.23
C LYS A 184 -11.70 -3.22 -25.74
N VAL A 185 -11.48 -3.29 -27.05
CA VAL A 185 -10.44 -4.12 -27.66
C VAL A 185 -9.05 -3.65 -27.25
N LYS A 186 -8.78 -2.36 -27.36
CA LYS A 186 -7.52 -1.76 -26.97
C LYS A 186 -7.29 -1.84 -25.46
N ALA A 187 -8.34 -1.61 -24.66
CA ALA A 187 -8.25 -1.75 -23.21
C ALA A 187 -7.85 -3.18 -22.80
N MET A 188 -8.37 -4.21 -23.48
CA MET A 188 -7.98 -5.61 -23.23
C MET A 188 -6.50 -5.88 -23.54
N GLU A 189 -5.97 -5.29 -24.61
CA GLU A 189 -4.55 -5.40 -24.96
C GLU A 189 -3.66 -4.78 -23.88
N PHE A 190 -4.02 -3.59 -23.39
CA PHE A 190 -3.29 -2.93 -22.31
C PHE A 190 -3.42 -3.68 -20.98
N ASP A 191 -4.59 -4.22 -20.67
CA ASP A 191 -4.82 -5.02 -19.48
C ASP A 191 -3.97 -6.30 -19.48
N GLU A 192 -3.83 -6.95 -20.62
CA GLU A 192 -2.96 -8.11 -20.76
C GLU A 192 -1.47 -7.78 -20.54
N ARG A 193 -1.01 -6.65 -21.09
CA ARG A 193 0.35 -6.14 -20.81
C ARG A 193 0.55 -5.86 -19.32
N LEU A 194 -0.44 -5.23 -18.69
CA LEU A 194 -0.42 -4.94 -17.27
C LEU A 194 -0.36 -6.23 -16.43
N ARG A 195 -1.13 -7.24 -16.79
CA ARG A 195 -1.14 -8.54 -16.09
C ARG A 195 0.24 -9.18 -16.06
N LYS A 196 0.99 -9.13 -17.13
CA LYS A 196 2.35 -9.69 -17.19
C LYS A 196 3.28 -9.01 -16.18
N VAL A 197 3.21 -7.69 -16.07
CA VAL A 197 4.00 -6.93 -15.11
C VAL A 197 3.60 -7.28 -13.68
N VAL A 198 2.30 -7.39 -13.40
CA VAL A 198 1.78 -7.78 -12.08
C VAL A 198 2.19 -9.20 -11.70
N ASP A 199 2.16 -10.14 -12.65
CA ASP A 199 2.60 -11.51 -12.42
C ASP A 199 4.10 -11.58 -12.06
N ASP A 200 4.93 -10.81 -12.75
CA ASP A 200 6.35 -10.69 -12.42
C ASP A 200 6.56 -10.10 -11.02
N TYR A 201 5.83 -9.06 -10.68
CA TYR A 201 5.87 -8.48 -9.34
C TYR A 201 5.46 -9.48 -8.25
N ASN A 202 4.40 -10.23 -8.47
CA ASN A 202 3.94 -11.25 -7.53
C ASN A 202 4.90 -12.44 -7.41
N SER A 203 5.76 -12.63 -8.40
CA SER A 203 6.79 -13.68 -8.42
C SER A 203 8.17 -13.20 -7.95
N ARG A 204 8.26 -12.03 -7.34
CA ARG A 204 9.54 -11.41 -6.96
C ARG A 204 10.40 -12.27 -6.02
N ASP A 205 9.80 -13.07 -5.16
CA ASP A 205 10.51 -13.97 -4.26
C ASP A 205 11.32 -15.05 -5.01
N LYS A 206 10.84 -15.43 -6.20
CA LYS A 206 11.50 -16.41 -7.06
C LYS A 206 12.57 -15.80 -7.97
N LEU A 207 12.42 -14.49 -8.28
CA LEU A 207 13.24 -13.80 -9.25
C LEU A 207 14.37 -12.99 -8.61
N VAL A 208 14.30 -12.73 -7.30
CA VAL A 208 15.20 -11.82 -6.59
C VAL A 208 15.72 -12.45 -5.30
N PHE A 209 17.03 -12.33 -5.04
CA PHE A 209 17.69 -12.98 -3.90
C PHE A 209 18.17 -12.02 -2.80
N THR A 210 18.29 -10.71 -3.07
CA THR A 210 18.76 -9.69 -2.12
C THR A 210 17.87 -8.45 -2.13
N ASN A 211 17.86 -7.66 -1.03
CA ASN A 211 17.05 -6.44 -0.93
C ASN A 211 17.41 -5.36 -1.97
N GLU A 212 18.70 -5.18 -2.28
CA GLU A 212 19.15 -4.23 -3.31
C GLU A 212 18.65 -4.63 -4.70
N VAL A 213 18.70 -5.90 -5.00
CA VAL A 213 18.19 -6.45 -6.26
C VAL A 213 16.67 -6.33 -6.34
N VAL A 214 15.96 -6.43 -5.20
CA VAL A 214 14.50 -6.19 -5.16
C VAL A 214 14.15 -4.77 -5.59
N SER A 215 14.85 -3.77 -5.07
CA SER A 215 14.61 -2.37 -5.44
C SER A 215 14.81 -2.12 -6.93
N ASP A 216 15.89 -2.63 -7.50
CA ASP A 216 16.18 -2.51 -8.93
C ASP A 216 15.13 -3.25 -9.78
N PHE A 217 14.76 -4.45 -9.37
CA PHE A 217 13.73 -5.25 -10.05
C PHE A 217 12.39 -4.53 -10.06
N VAL A 218 11.95 -3.99 -8.92
CA VAL A 218 10.69 -3.26 -8.81
C VAL A 218 10.73 -1.94 -9.60
N ASN A 219 11.87 -1.23 -9.61
CA ASN A 219 12.05 -0.04 -10.44
C ASN A 219 11.94 -0.36 -11.93
N ASP A 220 12.51 -1.47 -12.39
CA ASP A 220 12.37 -1.92 -13.77
C ASP A 220 10.90 -2.22 -14.12
N LEU A 221 10.16 -2.85 -13.23
CA LEU A 221 8.73 -3.08 -13.40
C LEU A 221 7.94 -1.75 -13.44
N SER A 222 8.31 -0.78 -12.61
CA SER A 222 7.71 0.57 -12.64
C SER A 222 7.98 1.26 -13.98
N ASP A 223 9.16 1.12 -14.55
CA ASP A 223 9.50 1.64 -15.88
C ASP A 223 8.63 0.98 -16.96
N GLN A 224 8.35 -0.32 -16.86
CA GLN A 224 7.42 -1.01 -17.74
C GLN A 224 5.99 -0.47 -17.60
N LEU A 225 5.53 -0.17 -16.37
CA LEU A 225 4.22 0.48 -16.14
C LEU A 225 4.16 1.86 -16.77
N LEU A 226 5.23 2.65 -16.65
CA LEU A 226 5.33 3.97 -17.28
C LEU A 226 5.28 3.87 -18.81
N GLN A 227 5.90 2.86 -19.39
CA GLN A 227 5.85 2.64 -20.83
C GLN A 227 4.42 2.29 -21.30
N ILE A 228 3.70 1.46 -20.55
CA ILE A 228 2.29 1.16 -20.81
C ILE A 228 1.45 2.46 -20.76
N LEU A 229 1.67 3.30 -19.77
CA LEU A 229 0.97 4.58 -19.62
C LEU A 229 1.24 5.51 -20.82
N ARG A 230 2.49 5.61 -21.26
CA ARG A 230 2.86 6.43 -22.44
C ARG A 230 2.21 5.90 -23.71
N ASP A 231 2.21 4.60 -23.90
CA ASP A 231 1.58 3.96 -25.08
C ASP A 231 0.07 4.19 -25.09
N LEU A 232 -0.58 4.10 -23.92
CA LEU A 232 -2.00 4.40 -23.78
C LEU A 232 -2.30 5.87 -24.09
N GLN A 233 -1.49 6.79 -23.58
CA GLN A 233 -1.58 8.22 -23.82
C GLN A 233 -1.42 8.55 -25.31
N GLU A 234 -0.43 7.96 -25.96
CA GLU A 234 -0.17 8.13 -27.38
C GLU A 234 -1.33 7.61 -28.24
N ASP A 235 -1.89 6.45 -27.87
CA ASP A 235 -3.03 5.87 -28.56
C ASP A 235 -4.27 6.77 -28.47
N GLN A 236 -4.56 7.34 -27.30
CA GLN A 236 -5.63 8.35 -27.12
C GLN A 236 -5.36 9.61 -27.94
N SER A 237 -4.16 10.13 -27.93
CA SER A 237 -3.78 11.34 -28.70
C SER A 237 -3.89 11.10 -30.21
N SER A 238 -3.52 9.91 -30.69
CA SER A 238 -3.63 9.51 -32.08
C SER A 238 -5.10 9.54 -32.55
N PHE A 239 -6.02 9.08 -31.70
CA PHE A 239 -7.46 9.16 -32.00
C PHE A 239 -7.98 10.59 -32.12
N GLN A 240 -7.62 11.45 -31.19
CA GLN A 240 -8.03 12.86 -31.20
C GLN A 240 -7.52 13.59 -32.45
N LYS A 241 -6.27 13.33 -32.85
CA LYS A 241 -5.66 13.92 -34.06
C LYS A 241 -6.31 13.44 -35.36
N MET A 242 -6.78 12.20 -35.39
CA MET A 242 -7.45 11.62 -36.56
C MET A 242 -8.92 12.01 -36.66
N GLY A 243 -9.50 12.67 -35.65
CA GLY A 243 -10.91 13.05 -35.62
C GLY A 243 -11.86 11.84 -35.58
N ILE A 244 -11.37 10.69 -35.18
CA ILE A 244 -12.12 9.43 -35.08
C ILE A 244 -12.48 9.20 -33.62
N SER A 245 -13.73 8.79 -33.31
CA SER A 245 -14.10 8.37 -31.95
C SER A 245 -13.38 7.08 -31.55
N PHE A 246 -13.15 6.88 -30.26
CA PHE A 246 -12.53 5.65 -29.76
C PHE A 246 -13.31 4.38 -30.13
N GLU A 247 -14.62 4.48 -30.27
CA GLU A 247 -15.47 3.37 -30.69
C GLU A 247 -15.26 2.98 -32.16
N GLU A 248 -15.02 3.95 -33.03
CA GLU A 248 -14.76 3.72 -34.46
C GLU A 248 -13.43 3.00 -34.72
N LYS A 249 -12.40 3.24 -33.91
CA LYS A 249 -11.11 2.56 -34.03
C LYS A 249 -11.11 1.11 -33.49
N ALA A 250 -12.09 0.75 -32.63
CA ALA A 250 -12.25 -0.62 -32.12
C ALA A 250 -12.72 -1.62 -33.19
N PHE A 251 -13.21 -1.12 -34.30
CA PHE A 251 -13.62 -1.86 -35.50
C PHE A 251 -12.66 -1.59 -36.63
#